data_213f76b3061fe316ca61ed5971e8eba5
#
_entry.id   213f76b3061fe316ca61ed5971e8eba5
#
_cell.length_a   1.000
_cell.length_b   1.000
_cell.length_c   1.000
_cell.angle_alpha   90.00
_cell.angle_beta   90.00
_cell.angle_gamma   90.00
#
_symmetry.space_group_name_H-M   'P 1'
#
loop_
_entity.id
_entity.type
_entity.pdbx_description
1 polymer ?
#
loop_
_entity_poly.entity_id
_entity_poly.type
_entity_poly.pdbx_seq_one_letter_code
_entity_poly.pdbx_strand_id
1 'polypeptide(L)'
;VTLPASLDEAVAALAATPAAVPVAGGTDLMASVNAGQLRPTALVGLGRVREIRGWQYLDGHALLGAGLTHARMGRPDFAALIPALAAAARAAGPPQIRNAGTLGGNIATGAPSGDTLPVLAALEATLVVASPGGGRREVSVSHLLAGMDMLRGGELIGWVRVPLLHAPQIFLKATGRTGPGRATASVALVVDPARREVRCAIGAIAPMPLRPLEAERWAASLIDWDGERGLPQESLTAFGTYVATACVPDPEVPADGGEPPKLPPAVLHLRRTVAALARRALGRALS
;
A
#
# COMPACT_ATOMS: atom_id res chain seq x y z
N VAL A 1 12.56 25.58 10.47
CA VAL A 1 12.06 24.86 9.26
C VAL A 1 13.04 25.14 8.13
N THR A 2 13.59 24.10 7.50
CA THR A 2 14.43 24.18 6.30
C THR A 2 13.58 23.78 5.09
N LEU A 3 13.75 24.50 3.96
CA LEU A 3 12.97 24.29 2.73
C LEU A 3 13.91 24.02 1.54
N PRO A 4 14.48 22.81 1.42
CA PRO A 4 15.39 22.43 0.35
C PRO A 4 14.71 22.49 -1.02
N ALA A 5 15.48 22.77 -2.07
CA ALA A 5 15.02 22.83 -3.44
C ALA A 5 15.31 21.53 -4.21
N SER A 6 16.24 20.70 -3.71
CA SER A 6 16.61 19.40 -4.29
C SER A 6 16.52 18.27 -3.25
N LEU A 7 16.51 17.03 -3.73
CA LEU A 7 16.53 15.85 -2.85
C LEU A 7 17.84 15.75 -2.08
N ASP A 8 18.95 16.06 -2.72
CA ASP A 8 20.28 16.04 -2.09
C ASP A 8 20.40 17.08 -0.96
N GLU A 9 19.86 18.29 -1.18
CA GLU A 9 19.77 19.29 -0.11
C GLU A 9 18.88 18.82 1.05
N ALA A 10 17.77 18.12 0.76
CA ALA A 10 16.87 17.59 1.79
C ALA A 10 17.55 16.51 2.63
N VAL A 11 18.26 15.59 1.98
CA VAL A 11 19.05 14.53 2.62
C VAL A 11 20.17 15.14 3.46
N ALA A 12 20.92 16.13 2.93
CA ALA A 12 21.97 16.84 3.66
C ALA A 12 21.43 17.55 4.90
N ALA A 13 20.26 18.21 4.79
CA ALA A 13 19.62 18.89 5.92
C ALA A 13 19.20 17.93 7.03
N LEU A 14 18.68 16.76 6.67
CA LEU A 14 18.32 15.70 7.63
C LEU A 14 19.56 15.08 8.28
N ALA A 15 20.62 14.85 7.53
CA ALA A 15 21.88 14.34 8.06
C ALA A 15 22.55 15.34 9.04
N ALA A 16 22.49 16.63 8.73
CA ALA A 16 23.02 17.69 9.58
C ALA A 16 22.19 17.90 10.87
N THR A 17 20.93 17.49 10.88
CA THR A 17 20.02 17.69 12.02
C THR A 17 19.26 16.40 12.30
N PRO A 18 19.84 15.42 13.04
CA PRO A 18 19.23 14.11 13.28
C PRO A 18 17.83 14.14 13.93
N ALA A 19 17.52 15.23 14.67
CA ALA A 19 16.19 15.44 15.28
C ALA A 19 15.16 16.07 14.31
N ALA A 20 15.56 16.41 13.08
CA ALA A 20 14.65 17.00 12.10
C ALA A 20 13.70 15.95 11.53
N VAL A 21 12.44 16.33 11.37
CA VAL A 21 11.39 15.48 10.79
C VAL A 21 11.10 15.95 9.36
N PRO A 22 11.14 15.06 8.36
CA PRO A 22 10.77 15.40 6.99
C PRO A 22 9.25 15.61 6.88
N VAL A 23 8.85 16.65 6.14
CA VAL A 23 7.44 16.99 5.91
C VAL A 23 7.16 17.11 4.42
N ALA A 24 6.40 16.18 3.87
CA ALA A 24 5.87 16.27 2.51
C ALA A 24 4.48 16.92 2.54
N GLY A 25 3.41 16.11 2.61
CA GLY A 25 2.03 16.60 2.70
C GLY A 25 1.57 17.01 4.09
N GLY A 26 2.24 16.56 5.14
CA GLY A 26 1.97 16.89 6.54
C GLY A 26 0.66 16.34 7.12
N THR A 27 -0.12 15.56 6.37
CA THR A 27 -1.46 15.10 6.77
C THR A 27 -1.48 14.29 8.07
N ASP A 28 -0.51 13.41 8.25
CA ASP A 28 -0.36 12.58 9.45
C ASP A 28 0.48 13.28 10.52
N LEU A 29 1.60 13.90 10.10
CA LEU A 29 2.48 14.61 11.00
C LEU A 29 1.76 15.74 11.75
N MET A 30 1.03 16.61 11.04
CA MET A 30 0.33 17.74 11.67
C MET A 30 -0.84 17.27 12.52
N ALA A 31 -1.48 16.15 12.19
CA ALA A 31 -2.48 15.54 13.06
C ALA A 31 -1.86 15.10 14.41
N SER A 32 -0.70 14.46 14.38
CA SER A 32 0.03 14.06 15.60
C SER A 32 0.55 15.26 16.40
N VAL A 33 1.01 16.32 15.73
CA VAL A 33 1.42 17.58 16.38
C VAL A 33 0.23 18.26 17.06
N ASN A 34 -0.89 18.39 16.37
CA ASN A 34 -2.10 19.01 16.92
C ASN A 34 -2.71 18.20 18.08
N ALA A 35 -2.55 16.89 18.05
CA ALA A 35 -2.95 16.01 19.15
C ALA A 35 -1.94 16.01 20.33
N GLY A 36 -0.85 16.75 20.23
CA GLY A 36 0.20 16.82 21.27
C GLY A 36 1.07 15.56 21.39
N GLN A 37 0.92 14.62 20.46
CA GLN A 37 1.65 13.33 20.46
C GLN A 37 3.10 13.50 19.97
N LEU A 38 3.36 14.51 19.15
CA LEU A 38 4.67 14.80 18.58
C LEU A 38 4.98 16.29 18.71
N ARG A 39 6.22 16.61 19.09
CA ARG A 39 6.74 18.00 19.19
C ARG A 39 8.08 18.12 18.48
N PRO A 40 8.09 18.17 17.12
CA PRO A 40 9.35 18.25 16.38
C PRO A 40 10.06 19.56 16.66
N THR A 41 11.36 19.50 16.96
CA THR A 41 12.21 20.68 17.18
C THR A 41 12.70 21.28 15.87
N ALA A 42 12.79 20.47 14.81
CA ALA A 42 13.20 20.89 13.48
C ALA A 42 12.37 20.18 12.41
N LEU A 43 12.09 20.87 11.31
CA LEU A 43 11.33 20.33 10.17
C LEU A 43 12.11 20.58 8.87
N VAL A 44 12.14 19.57 8.00
CA VAL A 44 12.65 19.68 6.62
C VAL A 44 11.46 19.52 5.66
N GLY A 45 11.05 20.64 5.08
CA GLY A 45 9.88 20.71 4.19
C GLY A 45 10.21 20.31 2.75
N LEU A 46 9.65 19.20 2.26
CA LEU A 46 9.90 18.64 0.93
C LEU A 46 9.07 19.32 -0.18
N GLY A 47 8.29 20.33 0.18
CA GLY A 47 7.35 21.00 -0.73
C GLY A 47 8.01 21.73 -1.90
N ARG A 48 9.30 22.01 -1.90
CA ARG A 48 10.06 22.65 -3.00
C ARG A 48 10.86 21.68 -3.85
N VAL A 49 11.00 20.43 -3.43
CA VAL A 49 11.74 19.38 -4.16
C VAL A 49 10.92 18.93 -5.36
N ARG A 50 11.15 19.51 -6.53
CA ARG A 50 10.34 19.28 -7.73
C ARG A 50 10.58 17.92 -8.37
N GLU A 51 11.79 17.40 -8.29
CA GLU A 51 12.23 16.14 -8.90
C GLU A 51 11.46 14.90 -8.41
N ILE A 52 10.89 14.95 -7.20
CA ILE A 52 10.09 13.84 -6.65
C ILE A 52 8.57 14.01 -6.83
N ARG A 53 8.10 14.94 -7.70
CA ARG A 53 6.65 15.23 -7.85
C ARG A 53 6.00 14.64 -9.10
N GLY A 54 6.77 14.06 -9.99
CA GLY A 54 6.30 13.45 -11.23
C GLY A 54 6.52 11.95 -11.24
N TRP A 55 6.45 11.39 -12.43
CA TRP A 55 6.88 10.02 -12.72
C TRP A 55 7.57 9.98 -14.07
N GLN A 56 8.34 8.95 -14.28
CA GLN A 56 8.99 8.62 -15.55
C GLN A 56 8.95 7.11 -15.78
N TYR A 57 9.18 6.73 -17.04
CA TYR A 57 9.22 5.32 -17.45
C TYR A 57 10.68 4.88 -17.51
N LEU A 58 10.98 3.71 -16.96
CA LEU A 58 12.32 3.15 -16.96
C LEU A 58 12.23 1.62 -16.99
N ASP A 59 12.72 1.00 -18.05
CA ASP A 59 12.92 -0.45 -18.16
C ASP A 59 11.71 -1.29 -17.70
N GLY A 60 10.53 -1.00 -18.25
CA GLY A 60 9.29 -1.73 -17.89
C GLY A 60 8.71 -1.36 -16.52
N HIS A 61 9.21 -0.31 -15.89
CA HIS A 61 8.73 0.20 -14.61
C HIS A 61 8.27 1.65 -14.72
N ALA A 62 7.36 2.06 -13.86
CA ALA A 62 7.12 3.45 -13.53
C ALA A 62 7.98 3.83 -12.30
N LEU A 63 8.79 4.86 -12.43
CA LEU A 63 9.52 5.47 -11.33
C LEU A 63 8.71 6.66 -10.82
N LEU A 64 7.98 6.47 -9.72
CA LEU A 64 7.06 7.44 -9.14
C LEU A 64 7.76 8.27 -8.08
N GLY A 65 7.74 9.58 -8.19
CA GLY A 65 8.32 10.47 -7.17
C GLY A 65 7.57 10.36 -5.84
N ALA A 66 8.30 10.32 -4.73
CA ALA A 66 7.72 10.20 -3.38
C ALA A 66 6.80 11.37 -3.00
N GLY A 67 7.02 12.55 -3.59
CA GLY A 67 6.18 13.74 -3.43
C GLY A 67 4.91 13.76 -4.31
N LEU A 68 4.64 12.70 -5.07
CA LEU A 68 3.44 12.56 -5.89
C LEU A 68 2.20 12.50 -5.00
N THR A 69 1.25 13.42 -5.19
CA THR A 69 0.06 13.49 -4.33
C THR A 69 -1.00 12.46 -4.72
N HIS A 70 -1.85 12.05 -3.78
CA HIS A 70 -2.99 11.18 -4.06
C HIS A 70 -3.92 11.80 -5.11
N ALA A 71 -4.16 13.11 -5.07
CA ALA A 71 -4.96 13.80 -6.08
C ALA A 71 -4.34 13.66 -7.50
N ARG A 72 -3.03 13.75 -7.62
CA ARG A 72 -2.33 13.60 -8.90
C ARG A 72 -2.39 12.15 -9.41
N MET A 73 -2.19 11.17 -8.53
CA MET A 73 -2.34 9.75 -8.87
C MET A 73 -3.79 9.37 -9.25
N GLY A 74 -4.78 10.08 -8.71
CA GLY A 74 -6.19 9.84 -9.04
C GLY A 74 -6.61 10.27 -10.45
N ARG A 75 -5.78 10.97 -11.23
CA ARG A 75 -6.13 11.49 -12.57
C ARG A 75 -6.13 10.39 -13.64
N PRO A 76 -6.88 10.61 -14.76
CA PRO A 76 -7.03 9.60 -15.81
C PRO A 76 -5.72 9.16 -16.46
N ASP A 77 -4.77 10.07 -16.68
CA ASP A 77 -3.47 9.78 -17.26
C ASP A 77 -2.64 8.82 -16.40
N PHE A 78 -2.68 9.00 -15.08
CA PHE A 78 -2.05 8.07 -14.15
C PHE A 78 -2.85 6.75 -14.00
N ALA A 79 -4.18 6.84 -14.05
CA ALA A 79 -5.04 5.65 -13.96
C ALA A 79 -4.84 4.68 -15.16
N ALA A 80 -4.52 5.20 -16.32
CA ALA A 80 -4.14 4.39 -17.48
C ALA A 80 -2.81 3.65 -17.28
N LEU A 81 -1.95 4.15 -16.40
CA LEU A 81 -0.64 3.57 -16.12
C LEU A 81 -0.70 2.48 -15.05
N ILE A 82 -1.29 2.80 -13.87
CA ILE A 82 -1.40 1.90 -12.72
C ILE A 82 -2.81 2.01 -12.12
N PRO A 83 -3.80 1.31 -12.71
CA PRO A 83 -5.22 1.52 -12.38
C PRO A 83 -5.56 1.24 -10.92
N ALA A 84 -4.98 0.21 -10.29
CA ALA A 84 -5.24 -0.08 -8.89
C ALA A 84 -4.69 1.01 -7.96
N LEU A 85 -3.50 1.55 -8.25
CA LEU A 85 -2.90 2.61 -7.44
C LEU A 85 -3.69 3.92 -7.57
N ALA A 86 -4.19 4.22 -8.77
CA ALA A 86 -5.09 5.34 -8.99
C ALA A 86 -6.41 5.18 -8.23
N ALA A 87 -6.99 3.98 -8.22
CA ALA A 87 -8.20 3.68 -7.47
C ALA A 87 -7.99 3.86 -5.95
N ALA A 88 -6.88 3.33 -5.42
CA ALA A 88 -6.49 3.51 -4.03
C ALA A 88 -6.28 4.99 -3.66
N ALA A 89 -5.60 5.75 -4.52
CA ALA A 89 -5.38 7.18 -4.33
C ALA A 89 -6.69 7.99 -4.32
N ARG A 90 -7.65 7.64 -5.17
CA ARG A 90 -9.00 8.25 -5.16
C ARG A 90 -9.80 7.93 -3.90
N ALA A 91 -9.55 6.76 -3.31
CA ALA A 91 -10.21 6.31 -2.07
C ALA A 91 -9.56 6.87 -0.80
N ALA A 92 -8.37 7.47 -0.89
CA ALA A 92 -7.60 7.98 0.24
C ALA A 92 -8.19 9.28 0.81
N GLY A 93 -9.08 9.15 1.78
CA GLY A 93 -9.63 10.29 2.52
C GLY A 93 -10.40 11.32 1.69
N PRO A 94 -10.72 12.48 2.27
CA PRO A 94 -11.40 13.59 1.59
C PRO A 94 -10.44 14.34 0.64
N PRO A 95 -10.96 15.22 -0.25
CA PRO A 95 -10.16 15.96 -1.23
C PRO A 95 -8.98 16.72 -0.63
N GLN A 96 -9.15 17.33 0.55
CA GLN A 96 -8.09 18.07 1.25
C GLN A 96 -6.88 17.17 1.58
N ILE A 97 -7.15 15.97 2.06
CA ILE A 97 -6.11 14.96 2.33
C ILE A 97 -5.46 14.50 1.03
N ARG A 98 -6.23 14.23 -0.01
CA ARG A 98 -5.68 13.79 -1.30
C ARG A 98 -4.81 14.85 -1.98
N ASN A 99 -5.14 16.13 -1.82
CA ASN A 99 -4.36 17.22 -2.41
C ASN A 99 -3.01 17.43 -1.71
N ALA A 100 -2.92 17.12 -0.43
CA ALA A 100 -1.69 17.29 0.37
C ALA A 100 -0.91 15.98 0.56
N GLY A 101 -1.60 14.88 0.89
CA GLY A 101 -0.99 13.58 1.16
C GLY A 101 -0.22 13.04 -0.06
N THR A 102 0.98 12.53 0.20
CA THR A 102 1.91 12.06 -0.84
C THR A 102 2.17 10.56 -0.74
N LEU A 103 2.62 9.96 -1.85
CA LEU A 103 2.95 8.54 -1.93
C LEU A 103 4.03 8.17 -0.90
N GLY A 104 5.15 8.90 -0.90
CA GLY A 104 6.26 8.67 0.05
C GLY A 104 5.85 8.92 1.50
N GLY A 105 5.03 9.95 1.75
CA GLY A 105 4.49 10.21 3.09
C GLY A 105 3.60 9.08 3.61
N ASN A 106 2.75 8.52 2.76
CA ASN A 106 1.89 7.37 3.11
C ASN A 106 2.72 6.12 3.43
N ILE A 107 3.77 5.84 2.63
CA ILE A 107 4.69 4.72 2.87
C ILE A 107 5.48 4.92 4.16
N ALA A 108 6.07 6.10 4.35
CA ALA A 108 6.89 6.40 5.54
C ALA A 108 6.09 6.38 6.84
N THR A 109 4.82 6.81 6.80
CA THR A 109 3.90 6.71 7.93
C THR A 109 3.53 5.26 8.22
N GLY A 110 3.40 4.41 7.19
CA GLY A 110 3.06 3.00 7.33
C GLY A 110 1.72 2.74 8.03
N ALA A 111 0.78 3.71 7.99
CA ALA A 111 -0.48 3.55 8.68
C ALA A 111 -1.25 2.33 8.15
N PRO A 112 -1.78 1.44 9.03
CA PRO A 112 -2.49 0.23 8.60
C PRO A 112 -3.63 0.50 7.60
N SER A 113 -4.30 1.64 7.73
CA SER A 113 -5.38 2.08 6.83
C SER A 113 -4.90 2.83 5.59
N GLY A 114 -3.60 2.84 5.30
CA GLY A 114 -3.03 3.48 4.12
C GLY A 114 -3.46 2.76 2.84
N ASP A 115 -4.33 3.38 2.05
CA ASP A 115 -4.99 2.75 0.90
C ASP A 115 -4.02 2.31 -0.20
N THR A 116 -2.89 3.01 -0.39
CA THR A 116 -1.91 2.66 -1.43
C THR A 116 -1.01 1.48 -1.03
N LEU A 117 -0.86 1.19 0.27
CA LEU A 117 0.09 0.19 0.76
C LEU A 117 -0.20 -1.23 0.27
N PRO A 118 -1.45 -1.76 0.31
CA PRO A 118 -1.73 -3.09 -0.22
C PRO A 118 -1.53 -3.16 -1.74
N VAL A 119 -1.77 -2.07 -2.48
CA VAL A 119 -1.51 -2.03 -3.92
C VAL A 119 -0.01 -2.15 -4.20
N LEU A 120 0.82 -1.40 -3.47
CA LEU A 120 2.27 -1.46 -3.61
C LEU A 120 2.82 -2.84 -3.24
N ALA A 121 2.25 -3.49 -2.22
CA ALA A 121 2.60 -4.85 -1.83
C ALA A 121 2.22 -5.88 -2.92
N ALA A 122 1.01 -5.80 -3.50
CA ALA A 122 0.57 -6.68 -4.58
C ALA A 122 1.36 -6.46 -5.88
N LEU A 123 1.81 -5.24 -6.15
CA LEU A 123 2.66 -4.89 -7.28
C LEU A 123 4.16 -5.16 -7.02
N GLU A 124 4.53 -5.60 -5.81
CA GLU A 124 5.92 -5.86 -5.43
C GLU A 124 6.83 -4.63 -5.64
N ALA A 125 6.31 -3.46 -5.28
CA ALA A 125 6.99 -2.20 -5.48
C ALA A 125 8.26 -2.08 -4.64
N THR A 126 9.25 -1.37 -5.20
CA THR A 126 10.56 -1.11 -4.56
C THR A 126 10.75 0.38 -4.35
N LEU A 127 11.33 0.77 -3.25
CA LEU A 127 11.72 2.16 -2.96
C LEU A 127 13.12 2.43 -3.47
N VAL A 128 13.32 3.59 -4.03
CA VAL A 128 14.65 4.17 -4.26
C VAL A 128 14.89 5.19 -3.16
N VAL A 129 15.72 4.82 -2.21
CA VAL A 129 16.05 5.62 -1.03
C VAL A 129 17.32 6.41 -1.30
N ALA A 130 17.27 7.73 -1.10
CA ALA A 130 18.42 8.62 -1.19
C ALA A 130 19.11 8.70 0.16
N SER A 131 20.42 8.60 0.15
CA SER A 131 21.29 8.59 1.34
C SER A 131 22.25 9.78 1.32
N PRO A 132 22.77 10.21 2.49
CA PRO A 132 23.81 11.24 2.56
C PRO A 132 25.02 10.91 1.67
N GLY A 133 25.56 11.93 1.03
CA GLY A 133 26.69 11.76 0.09
C GLY A 133 26.29 11.31 -1.32
N GLY A 134 25.00 11.41 -1.69
CA GLY A 134 24.51 11.10 -3.04
C GLY A 134 24.28 9.61 -3.30
N GLY A 135 24.43 8.75 -2.27
CA GLY A 135 24.16 7.32 -2.38
C GLY A 135 22.67 7.03 -2.60
N ARG A 136 22.37 5.91 -3.27
CA ARG A 136 21.01 5.38 -3.43
C ARG A 136 20.99 3.90 -3.14
N ARG A 137 19.94 3.41 -2.50
CA ARG A 137 19.70 1.99 -2.30
C ARG A 137 18.25 1.63 -2.60
N GLU A 138 18.02 0.39 -2.94
CA GLU A 138 16.68 -0.14 -3.16
C GLU A 138 16.19 -0.89 -1.91
N VAL A 139 14.92 -0.70 -1.59
CA VAL A 139 14.25 -1.33 -0.44
C VAL A 139 12.88 -1.81 -0.89
N SER A 140 12.53 -3.06 -0.64
CA SER A 140 11.16 -3.52 -0.86
C SER A 140 10.18 -2.74 0.03
N VAL A 141 9.06 -2.29 -0.53
CA VAL A 141 7.99 -1.64 0.27
C VAL A 141 7.54 -2.58 1.40
N SER A 142 7.37 -3.86 1.12
CA SER A 142 6.96 -4.84 2.12
C SER A 142 8.00 -5.02 3.24
N HIS A 143 9.30 -5.00 2.92
CA HIS A 143 10.38 -5.08 3.91
C HIS A 143 10.43 -3.85 4.82
N LEU A 144 10.25 -2.64 4.23
CA LEU A 144 10.18 -1.42 5.02
C LEU A 144 8.99 -1.47 6.01
N LEU A 145 7.80 -1.82 5.50
CA LEU A 145 6.59 -1.89 6.33
C LEU A 145 6.65 -2.98 7.41
N ALA A 146 7.39 -4.06 7.15
CA ALA A 146 7.65 -5.13 8.13
C ALA A 146 8.74 -4.76 9.15
N GLY A 147 9.38 -3.60 9.01
CA GLY A 147 10.50 -3.21 9.88
C GLY A 147 11.81 -3.97 9.64
N MET A 148 11.91 -4.72 8.53
CA MET A 148 13.09 -5.51 8.20
C MET A 148 14.21 -4.66 7.56
N ASP A 149 13.86 -3.58 6.86
CA ASP A 149 14.81 -2.69 6.19
C ASP A 149 14.42 -1.23 6.38
N MET A 150 14.64 -0.72 7.59
CA MET A 150 14.26 0.64 8.00
C MET A 150 15.12 1.71 7.33
N LEU A 151 14.56 2.92 7.19
CA LEU A 151 15.31 4.10 6.78
C LEU A 151 16.35 4.46 7.86
N ARG A 152 17.56 4.74 7.41
CA ARG A 152 18.66 5.17 8.28
C ARG A 152 18.62 6.68 8.49
N GLY A 153 19.37 7.18 9.46
CA GLY A 153 19.45 8.61 9.73
C GLY A 153 19.88 9.40 8.49
N GLY A 154 19.11 10.42 8.15
CA GLY A 154 19.35 11.25 6.96
C GLY A 154 18.82 10.67 5.65
N GLU A 155 18.34 9.42 5.60
CA GLU A 155 17.76 8.84 4.39
C GLU A 155 16.34 9.35 4.11
N LEU A 156 16.01 9.45 2.82
CA LEU A 156 14.68 9.81 2.32
C LEU A 156 14.23 8.89 1.20
N ILE A 157 12.94 8.57 1.16
CA ILE A 157 12.32 7.95 0.00
C ILE A 157 12.29 9.00 -1.11
N GLY A 158 13.08 8.79 -2.17
CA GLY A 158 13.07 9.66 -3.35
C GLY A 158 12.02 9.22 -4.36
N TRP A 159 11.99 7.93 -4.66
CA TRP A 159 11.06 7.37 -5.64
C TRP A 159 10.55 5.98 -5.23
N VAL A 160 9.46 5.59 -5.86
CA VAL A 160 8.87 4.25 -5.80
C VAL A 160 8.91 3.66 -7.19
N ARG A 161 9.63 2.56 -7.37
CA ARG A 161 9.66 1.79 -8.60
C ARG A 161 8.51 0.79 -8.58
N VAL A 162 7.63 0.87 -9.57
CA VAL A 162 6.46 -0.02 -9.70
C VAL A 162 6.53 -0.71 -11.06
N PRO A 163 6.47 -2.06 -11.12
CA PRO A 163 6.39 -2.77 -12.39
C PRO A 163 5.17 -2.32 -13.21
N LEU A 164 5.37 -2.05 -14.49
CA LEU A 164 4.28 -1.78 -15.43
C LEU A 164 3.73 -3.10 -15.94
N LEU A 165 2.52 -3.41 -15.54
CA LEU A 165 1.86 -4.66 -15.89
C LEU A 165 0.68 -4.37 -16.83
N HIS A 166 0.70 -4.96 -18.02
CA HIS A 166 -0.48 -5.02 -18.90
C HIS A 166 -1.43 -6.13 -18.40
N ALA A 167 -1.90 -5.98 -17.19
CA ALA A 167 -2.64 -7.01 -16.45
C ALA A 167 -3.81 -6.37 -15.68
N PRO A 168 -4.91 -7.09 -15.46
CA PRO A 168 -5.98 -6.63 -14.60
C PRO A 168 -5.48 -6.31 -13.18
N GLN A 169 -5.79 -5.11 -12.72
CA GLN A 169 -5.41 -4.61 -11.41
C GLN A 169 -6.65 -4.04 -10.72
N ILE A 170 -7.00 -4.58 -9.58
CA ILE A 170 -8.20 -4.21 -8.84
C ILE A 170 -7.84 -3.70 -7.46
N PHE A 171 -8.46 -2.61 -7.03
CA PHE A 171 -8.46 -2.17 -5.65
C PHE A 171 -9.91 -2.02 -5.16
N LEU A 172 -10.24 -2.67 -4.04
CA LEU A 172 -11.53 -2.57 -3.36
C LEU A 172 -11.32 -2.22 -1.89
N LYS A 173 -12.26 -1.45 -1.34
CA LYS A 173 -12.21 -0.97 0.04
C LYS A 173 -13.57 -1.09 0.70
N ALA A 174 -13.59 -1.56 1.94
CA ALA A 174 -14.72 -1.44 2.85
C ALA A 174 -14.41 -0.36 3.90
N THR A 175 -15.42 0.44 4.24
CA THR A 175 -15.32 1.50 5.25
C THR A 175 -16.40 1.31 6.31
N GLY A 176 -16.16 1.80 7.52
CA GLY A 176 -17.18 1.86 8.56
C GLY A 176 -18.34 2.80 8.17
N ARG A 177 -19.49 2.64 8.85
CA ARG A 177 -20.68 3.47 8.62
C ARG A 177 -20.53 4.90 9.14
N THR A 178 -19.61 5.15 10.06
CA THR A 178 -19.40 6.44 10.70
C THR A 178 -18.08 7.05 10.26
N GLY A 179 -18.14 8.14 9.50
CA GLY A 179 -17.01 8.97 9.14
C GLY A 179 -16.42 8.73 7.75
N PRO A 180 -15.70 9.72 7.21
CA PRO A 180 -15.13 9.65 5.88
C PRO A 180 -13.90 8.74 5.82
N GLY A 181 -14.12 7.53 5.32
CA GLY A 181 -13.13 6.94 4.48
C GLY A 181 -11.96 6.14 5.06
N ARG A 182 -11.80 5.92 6.37
CA ARG A 182 -10.80 4.94 6.83
C ARG A 182 -11.23 3.53 6.47
N ALA A 183 -10.31 2.77 5.86
CA ALA A 183 -10.56 1.38 5.55
C ALA A 183 -10.76 0.57 6.84
N THR A 184 -11.79 -0.28 6.85
CA THR A 184 -11.90 -1.41 7.80
C THR A 184 -11.27 -2.66 7.23
N ALA A 185 -11.27 -2.80 5.91
CA ALA A 185 -10.52 -3.76 5.14
C ALA A 185 -10.34 -3.23 3.71
N SER A 186 -9.24 -3.55 3.07
CA SER A 186 -9.03 -3.30 1.64
C SER A 186 -8.33 -4.47 0.98
N VAL A 187 -8.56 -4.64 -0.31
CA VAL A 187 -7.95 -5.69 -1.13
C VAL A 187 -7.37 -5.05 -2.37
N ALA A 188 -6.10 -5.33 -2.63
CA ALA A 188 -5.45 -5.12 -3.92
C ALA A 188 -5.22 -6.47 -4.57
N LEU A 189 -5.58 -6.62 -5.85
CA LEU A 189 -5.42 -7.87 -6.58
C LEU A 189 -4.90 -7.58 -7.99
N VAL A 190 -3.97 -8.40 -8.42
CA VAL A 190 -3.37 -8.39 -9.76
C VAL A 190 -3.46 -9.79 -10.33
N VAL A 191 -3.95 -9.92 -11.56
CA VAL A 191 -3.90 -11.17 -12.33
C VAL A 191 -2.93 -10.94 -13.47
N ASP A 192 -1.74 -11.55 -13.40
CA ASP A 192 -0.66 -11.37 -14.37
C ASP A 192 -0.58 -12.56 -15.34
N PRO A 193 -1.15 -12.44 -16.55
CA PRO A 193 -1.14 -13.53 -17.51
C PRO A 193 0.26 -13.87 -18.04
N ALA A 194 1.15 -12.90 -18.11
CA ALA A 194 2.50 -13.11 -18.62
C ALA A 194 3.35 -14.00 -17.69
N ARG A 195 3.09 -13.88 -16.37
CA ARG A 195 3.75 -14.69 -15.35
C ARG A 195 2.90 -15.88 -14.87
N ARG A 196 1.61 -15.92 -15.28
CA ARG A 196 0.61 -16.87 -14.77
C ARG A 196 0.48 -16.82 -13.26
N GLU A 197 0.38 -15.60 -12.73
CA GLU A 197 0.33 -15.31 -11.29
C GLU A 197 -0.94 -14.57 -10.91
N VAL A 198 -1.43 -14.86 -9.72
CA VAL A 198 -2.39 -14.03 -8.98
C VAL A 198 -1.68 -13.48 -7.76
N ARG A 199 -1.70 -12.17 -7.58
CA ARG A 199 -1.14 -11.49 -6.40
C ARG A 199 -2.24 -10.75 -5.68
N CYS A 200 -2.35 -10.94 -4.37
CA CYS A 200 -3.41 -10.39 -3.54
C CYS A 200 -2.83 -9.85 -2.24
N ALA A 201 -3.10 -8.60 -1.92
CA ALA A 201 -2.69 -8.02 -0.65
C ALA A 201 -3.89 -7.40 0.09
N ILE A 202 -3.96 -7.67 1.38
CA ILE A 202 -5.05 -7.24 2.27
C ILE A 202 -4.51 -6.14 3.18
N GLY A 203 -5.16 -4.97 3.16
CA GLY A 203 -4.84 -3.83 4.01
C GLY A 203 -5.88 -3.58 5.10
N ALA A 204 -5.51 -2.76 6.06
CA ALA A 204 -6.31 -2.27 7.19
C ALA A 204 -6.67 -3.28 8.28
N ILE A 205 -6.26 -4.53 8.16
CA ILE A 205 -6.59 -5.60 9.13
C ILE A 205 -5.41 -6.01 10.02
N ALA A 206 -4.22 -5.55 9.68
CA ALA A 206 -2.96 -5.81 10.39
C ALA A 206 -2.08 -4.54 10.33
N PRO A 207 -0.99 -4.45 11.10
CA PRO A 207 -0.07 -3.30 11.07
C PRO A 207 0.52 -3.03 9.68
N MET A 208 0.66 -4.05 8.84
CA MET A 208 1.12 -3.97 7.47
C MET A 208 0.21 -4.80 6.54
N PRO A 209 0.25 -4.56 5.21
CA PRO A 209 -0.48 -5.40 4.27
C PRO A 209 -0.06 -6.87 4.35
N LEU A 210 -1.05 -7.77 4.36
CA LEU A 210 -0.84 -9.21 4.38
C LEU A 210 -1.01 -9.78 2.96
N ARG A 211 -0.10 -10.68 2.55
CA ARG A 211 -0.21 -11.45 1.31
C ARG A 211 -0.47 -12.92 1.61
N PRO A 212 -1.65 -13.44 1.29
CA PRO A 212 -1.99 -14.85 1.47
C PRO A 212 -1.41 -15.71 0.32
N LEU A 213 -0.10 -15.95 0.33
CA LEU A 213 0.64 -16.57 -0.77
C LEU A 213 0.08 -17.93 -1.21
N GLU A 214 -0.43 -18.74 -0.28
CA GLU A 214 -1.04 -20.03 -0.60
C GLU A 214 -2.34 -19.85 -1.38
N ALA A 215 -3.18 -18.87 -0.99
CA ALA A 215 -4.41 -18.56 -1.71
C ALA A 215 -4.12 -17.97 -3.11
N GLU A 216 -3.05 -17.17 -3.25
CA GLU A 216 -2.58 -16.67 -4.54
C GLU A 216 -2.21 -17.83 -5.48
N ARG A 217 -1.36 -18.77 -5.00
CA ARG A 217 -0.95 -19.96 -5.76
C ARG A 217 -2.13 -20.84 -6.13
N TRP A 218 -3.03 -21.08 -5.19
CA TRP A 218 -4.23 -21.86 -5.42
C TRP A 218 -5.11 -21.22 -6.50
N ALA A 219 -5.38 -19.93 -6.43
CA ALA A 219 -6.15 -19.23 -7.46
C ALA A 219 -5.48 -19.31 -8.84
N ALA A 220 -4.16 -19.12 -8.89
CA ALA A 220 -3.39 -19.20 -10.13
C ALA A 220 -3.46 -20.59 -10.78
N SER A 221 -3.57 -21.67 -9.99
CA SER A 221 -3.67 -23.05 -10.48
C SER A 221 -5.03 -23.39 -11.10
N LEU A 222 -6.07 -22.58 -10.81
CA LEU A 222 -7.42 -22.78 -11.34
C LEU A 222 -7.69 -22.03 -12.65
N ILE A 223 -6.87 -21.03 -12.97
CA ILE A 223 -7.08 -20.18 -14.15
C ILE A 223 -6.56 -20.90 -15.40
N ASP A 224 -7.40 -20.98 -16.41
CA ASP A 224 -6.97 -21.35 -17.76
C ASP A 224 -6.26 -20.15 -18.41
N TRP A 225 -4.94 -20.15 -18.34
CA TRP A 225 -4.12 -19.02 -18.81
C TRP A 225 -4.07 -18.89 -20.34
N ASP A 226 -4.36 -19.97 -21.06
CA ASP A 226 -4.27 -20.03 -22.51
C ASP A 226 -5.67 -19.94 -23.19
N GLY A 227 -6.74 -20.05 -22.38
CA GLY A 227 -8.14 -19.99 -22.84
C GLY A 227 -8.98 -18.93 -22.12
N GLU A 228 -10.22 -19.28 -21.78
CA GLU A 228 -11.12 -18.43 -21.00
C GLU A 228 -10.70 -18.42 -19.53
N ARG A 229 -10.30 -17.24 -19.03
CA ARG A 229 -9.80 -17.08 -17.65
C ARG A 229 -10.90 -17.07 -16.59
N GLY A 230 -12.18 -17.05 -17.00
CA GLY A 230 -13.30 -17.02 -16.08
C GLY A 230 -13.31 -18.22 -15.12
N LEU A 231 -13.60 -17.97 -13.85
CA LEU A 231 -13.75 -19.01 -12.84
C LEU A 231 -15.23 -19.18 -12.44
N PRO A 232 -15.67 -20.41 -12.12
CA PRO A 232 -16.97 -20.66 -11.54
C PRO A 232 -17.18 -19.86 -10.24
N GLN A 233 -18.43 -19.51 -9.94
CA GLN A 233 -18.78 -18.75 -8.74
C GLN A 233 -18.34 -19.45 -7.44
N GLU A 234 -18.33 -20.78 -7.44
CA GLU A 234 -17.84 -21.59 -6.31
C GLU A 234 -16.36 -21.38 -6.07
N SER A 235 -15.53 -21.40 -7.11
CA SER A 235 -14.09 -21.15 -7.03
C SER A 235 -13.80 -19.73 -6.55
N LEU A 236 -14.54 -18.73 -7.05
CA LEU A 236 -14.40 -17.35 -6.56
C LEU A 236 -14.77 -17.23 -5.07
N THR A 237 -15.81 -17.95 -4.63
CA THR A 237 -16.22 -17.97 -3.22
C THR A 237 -15.18 -18.67 -2.35
N ALA A 238 -14.66 -19.81 -2.81
CA ALA A 238 -13.59 -20.54 -2.14
C ALA A 238 -12.32 -19.70 -2.01
N PHE A 239 -11.91 -18.99 -3.07
CA PHE A 239 -10.80 -18.03 -3.00
C PHE A 239 -11.01 -16.97 -1.91
N GLY A 240 -12.18 -16.34 -1.89
CA GLY A 240 -12.51 -15.35 -0.87
C GLY A 240 -12.40 -15.92 0.54
N THR A 241 -12.89 -17.13 0.77
CA THR A 241 -12.81 -17.83 2.05
C THR A 241 -11.36 -18.15 2.41
N TYR A 242 -10.58 -18.66 1.46
CA TYR A 242 -9.16 -18.99 1.68
C TYR A 242 -8.35 -17.75 2.07
N VAL A 243 -8.49 -16.65 1.32
CA VAL A 243 -7.86 -15.36 1.66
C VAL A 243 -8.25 -14.90 3.06
N ALA A 244 -9.54 -14.95 3.38
CA ALA A 244 -10.03 -14.49 4.68
C ALA A 244 -9.52 -15.35 5.84
N THR A 245 -9.45 -16.67 5.68
CA THR A 245 -8.90 -17.58 6.69
C THR A 245 -7.40 -17.38 6.88
N ALA A 246 -6.65 -17.20 5.80
CA ALA A 246 -5.22 -16.96 5.88
C ALA A 246 -4.87 -15.62 6.56
N CYS A 247 -5.70 -14.58 6.38
CA CYS A 247 -5.45 -13.25 6.94
C CYS A 247 -6.11 -13.03 8.32
N VAL A 248 -7.15 -13.79 8.62
CA VAL A 248 -7.88 -13.76 9.90
C VAL A 248 -8.09 -15.22 10.31
N PRO A 249 -7.08 -15.89 10.86
CA PRO A 249 -7.12 -17.32 11.15
C PRO A 249 -8.13 -17.66 12.25
N ASP A 250 -8.49 -18.93 12.31
CA ASP A 250 -9.26 -19.47 13.42
C ASP A 250 -8.41 -19.43 14.71
N PRO A 251 -9.03 -19.32 15.89
CA PRO A 251 -8.33 -19.41 17.14
C PRO A 251 -7.63 -20.78 17.27
N GLU A 252 -6.47 -20.76 17.91
CA GLU A 252 -5.75 -22.01 18.20
C GLU A 252 -6.57 -22.93 19.11
N VAL A 253 -6.47 -24.23 18.87
CA VAL A 253 -7.05 -25.24 19.74
C VAL A 253 -6.27 -25.20 21.07
N PRO A 254 -6.97 -25.12 22.23
CA PRO A 254 -6.31 -25.11 23.52
C PRO A 254 -5.43 -26.35 23.73
N ALA A 255 -4.31 -26.20 24.45
CA ALA A 255 -3.35 -27.27 24.67
C ALA A 255 -3.95 -28.49 25.44
N ASP A 256 -5.06 -28.31 26.12
CA ASP A 256 -5.82 -29.36 26.84
C ASP A 256 -6.78 -30.13 25.90
N GLY A 257 -6.81 -29.83 24.60
CA GLY A 257 -7.71 -30.49 23.65
C GLY A 257 -9.16 -29.99 23.70
N GLY A 258 -9.43 -28.87 24.37
CA GLY A 258 -10.75 -28.24 24.41
C GLY A 258 -11.19 -27.68 23.05
N GLU A 259 -12.48 -27.32 22.95
CA GLU A 259 -12.95 -26.61 21.75
C GLU A 259 -12.27 -25.23 21.62
N PRO A 260 -11.84 -24.86 20.39
CA PRO A 260 -11.27 -23.54 20.18
C PRO A 260 -12.32 -22.45 20.49
N PRO A 261 -11.90 -21.32 21.07
CA PRO A 261 -12.82 -20.24 21.40
C PRO A 261 -13.48 -19.70 20.12
N LYS A 262 -14.77 -19.37 20.21
CA LYS A 262 -15.48 -18.78 19.07
C LYS A 262 -14.93 -17.40 18.74
N LEU A 263 -14.74 -17.12 17.45
CA LEU A 263 -14.34 -15.79 17.00
C LEU A 263 -15.35 -14.72 17.48
N PRO A 264 -14.88 -13.60 18.02
CA PRO A 264 -15.75 -12.46 18.36
C PRO A 264 -16.56 -11.98 17.15
N PRO A 265 -17.80 -11.48 17.33
CA PRO A 265 -18.64 -11.03 16.22
C PRO A 265 -17.98 -10.01 15.30
N ALA A 266 -17.17 -9.10 15.86
CA ALA A 266 -16.42 -8.10 15.07
C ALA A 266 -15.37 -8.77 14.16
N VAL A 267 -14.67 -9.80 14.64
CA VAL A 267 -13.68 -10.54 13.87
C VAL A 267 -14.35 -11.38 12.79
N LEU A 268 -15.49 -12.01 13.07
CA LEU A 268 -16.31 -12.72 12.08
C LEU A 268 -16.81 -11.77 10.98
N HIS A 269 -17.23 -10.57 11.35
CA HIS A 269 -17.63 -9.55 10.38
C HIS A 269 -16.46 -9.13 9.50
N LEU A 270 -15.29 -8.91 10.07
CA LEU A 270 -14.06 -8.58 9.35
C LEU A 270 -13.69 -9.69 8.36
N ARG A 271 -13.70 -10.95 8.81
CA ARG A 271 -13.42 -12.14 7.98
C ARG A 271 -14.39 -12.23 6.78
N ARG A 272 -15.69 -12.04 7.01
CA ARG A 272 -16.71 -12.00 5.94
C ARG A 272 -16.46 -10.84 4.96
N THR A 273 -16.05 -9.69 5.47
CA THR A 273 -15.74 -8.52 4.65
C THR A 273 -14.53 -8.78 3.75
N VAL A 274 -13.45 -9.33 4.29
CA VAL A 274 -12.25 -9.72 3.52
C VAL A 274 -12.62 -10.75 2.45
N ALA A 275 -13.38 -11.80 2.80
CA ALA A 275 -13.84 -12.82 1.86
C ALA A 275 -14.64 -12.22 0.69
N ALA A 276 -15.58 -11.33 0.99
CA ALA A 276 -16.40 -10.67 -0.01
C ALA A 276 -15.59 -9.76 -0.94
N LEU A 277 -14.62 -9.01 -0.39
CA LEU A 277 -13.74 -8.15 -1.19
C LEU A 277 -12.81 -8.98 -2.09
N ALA A 278 -12.16 -10.02 -1.56
CA ALA A 278 -11.26 -10.89 -2.33
C ALA A 278 -12.01 -11.60 -3.47
N ARG A 279 -13.17 -12.20 -3.18
CA ARG A 279 -14.04 -12.80 -4.19
C ARG A 279 -14.38 -11.82 -5.31
N ARG A 280 -14.84 -10.61 -4.95
CA ARG A 280 -15.20 -9.58 -5.92
C ARG A 280 -14.01 -9.09 -6.74
N ALA A 281 -12.85 -8.97 -6.11
CA ALA A 281 -11.64 -8.52 -6.77
C ALA A 281 -11.21 -9.54 -7.84
N LEU A 282 -11.16 -10.83 -7.51
CA LEU A 282 -10.80 -11.89 -8.45
C LEU A 282 -11.83 -11.98 -9.59
N GLY A 283 -13.13 -11.98 -9.27
CA GLY A 283 -14.17 -12.01 -10.29
C GLY A 283 -14.09 -10.84 -11.28
N ARG A 284 -13.82 -9.62 -10.81
CA ARG A 284 -13.63 -8.44 -11.67
C ARG A 284 -12.33 -8.47 -12.48
N ALA A 285 -11.31 -9.14 -12.00
CA ALA A 285 -10.04 -9.24 -12.71
C ALA A 285 -10.08 -10.29 -13.83
N LEU A 286 -11.03 -11.25 -13.74
CA LEU A 286 -11.18 -12.33 -14.70
C LEU A 286 -12.36 -12.11 -15.68
N SER A 287 -13.21 -11.11 -15.45
CA SER A 287 -14.26 -10.66 -16.39
C SER A 287 -13.69 -9.68 -17.41
#